data_d884308aaa09a22be138e7c82d8c041c
#
_entry.id   d884308aaa09a22be138e7c82d8c041c
#
_cell.length_a   1.000
_cell.length_b   1.000
_cell.length_c   1.000
_cell.angle_alpha   90.00
_cell.angle_beta   90.00
_cell.angle_gamma   90.00
#
_symmetry.space_group_name_H-M   'P 1'
#
loop_
_entity.id
_entity.type
_entity.pdbx_description
1 polymer ?
#
loop_
_entity_poly.entity_id
_entity_poly.type
_entity_poly.pdbx_seq_one_letter_code
_entity_poly.pdbx_strand_id
1 'polypeptide(L)'
;MRFVSHLDIQRLLQRAFRRADIPLSYSQGFNPHPQLSFATALSTGYTSDAEWVDVKLDKNMEAGDFLDKVNHVMPEGFALAECYAVEDKLPSLTALLESADYELTFANDTDYERLKADIDKLVNGEIIVDKKTKGGIKSVNIRPQLINAEIKNEAEGIKLHIKGALTASGSLNIELLMGALARQSGREYDYGVHRSKVEFIGGRNTPV
;
A
#
# COMPACT_ATOMS: atom_id res chain seq x y z
N MET A 1 -10.46 -0.47 9.02
CA MET A 1 -10.64 -1.95 9.02
C MET A 1 -9.31 -2.61 8.65
N ARG A 2 -8.73 -3.42 9.53
CA ARG A 2 -7.35 -3.93 9.40
C ARG A 2 -7.25 -5.29 8.68
N PHE A 3 -8.26 -6.15 8.81
CA PHE A 3 -8.21 -7.54 8.33
C PHE A 3 -9.16 -7.78 7.15
N VAL A 4 -9.13 -6.87 6.18
CA VAL A 4 -9.91 -6.98 4.94
C VAL A 4 -8.96 -7.33 3.81
N SER A 5 -9.30 -8.35 3.01
CA SER A 5 -8.46 -8.71 1.87
C SER A 5 -8.59 -7.70 0.74
N HIS A 6 -7.58 -7.61 -0.12
CA HIS A 6 -7.63 -6.76 -1.32
C HIS A 6 -8.87 -7.05 -2.19
N LEU A 7 -9.25 -8.32 -2.35
CA LEU A 7 -10.44 -8.70 -3.12
C LEU A 7 -11.74 -8.23 -2.44
N ASP A 8 -11.78 -8.19 -1.12
CA ASP A 8 -12.96 -7.69 -0.40
C ASP A 8 -13.07 -6.18 -0.49
N ILE A 9 -11.93 -5.45 -0.48
CA ILE A 9 -11.90 -4.00 -0.75
C ILE A 9 -12.42 -3.73 -2.17
N GLN A 10 -11.97 -4.48 -3.16
CA GLN A 10 -12.46 -4.37 -4.53
C GLN A 10 -13.99 -4.60 -4.62
N ARG A 11 -14.50 -5.63 -3.98
CA ARG A 11 -15.95 -5.92 -3.92
C ARG A 11 -16.72 -4.85 -3.17
N LEU A 12 -16.14 -4.28 -2.10
CA LEU A 12 -16.71 -3.18 -1.33
C LEU A 12 -16.88 -1.95 -2.22
N LEU A 13 -15.83 -1.53 -2.93
CA LEU A 13 -15.89 -0.40 -3.84
C LEU A 13 -16.91 -0.62 -4.98
N GLN A 14 -16.92 -1.79 -5.60
CA GLN A 14 -17.91 -2.11 -6.62
C GLN A 14 -19.35 -1.98 -6.11
N ARG A 15 -19.61 -2.41 -4.88
CA ARG A 15 -20.94 -2.27 -4.26
C ARG A 15 -21.25 -0.82 -3.90
N ALA A 16 -20.26 -0.06 -3.40
CA ALA A 16 -20.43 1.35 -3.09
C ALA A 16 -20.75 2.16 -4.34
N PHE A 17 -20.00 1.98 -5.42
CA PHE A 17 -20.24 2.66 -6.70
C PHE A 17 -21.62 2.37 -7.28
N ARG A 18 -22.10 1.11 -7.19
CA ARG A 18 -23.46 0.76 -7.63
C ARG A 18 -24.54 1.45 -6.77
N ARG A 19 -24.36 1.50 -5.44
CA ARG A 19 -25.32 2.17 -4.53
C ARG A 19 -25.34 3.68 -4.73
N ALA A 20 -24.20 4.25 -5.15
CA ALA A 20 -24.06 5.68 -5.44
C ALA A 20 -24.54 6.05 -6.85
N ASP A 21 -25.08 5.09 -7.63
CA ASP A 21 -25.49 5.26 -9.03
C ASP A 21 -24.37 5.86 -9.90
N ILE A 22 -23.13 5.41 -9.67
CA ILE A 22 -22.00 5.79 -10.50
C ILE A 22 -22.09 5.09 -11.86
N PRO A 23 -22.01 5.82 -12.99
CA PRO A 23 -22.11 5.26 -14.34
C PRO A 23 -20.81 4.50 -14.73
N LEU A 24 -20.60 3.33 -14.13
CA LEU A 24 -19.41 2.51 -14.34
C LEU A 24 -19.36 1.93 -15.74
N SER A 25 -18.18 1.94 -16.35
CA SER A 25 -17.89 1.16 -17.54
C SER A 25 -17.58 -0.29 -17.20
N TYR A 26 -18.05 -1.22 -18.05
CA TYR A 26 -17.88 -2.65 -17.83
C TYR A 26 -17.00 -3.28 -18.93
N SER A 27 -16.31 -4.36 -18.57
CA SER A 27 -15.56 -5.16 -19.54
C SER A 27 -16.50 -5.82 -20.53
N GLN A 28 -15.96 -6.06 -21.76
CA GLN A 28 -16.68 -6.82 -22.80
C GLN A 28 -16.56 -8.33 -22.53
N GLY A 29 -17.57 -9.11 -22.90
CA GLY A 29 -17.56 -10.57 -22.82
C GLY A 29 -18.74 -11.16 -22.05
N PHE A 30 -18.66 -12.46 -21.77
CA PHE A 30 -19.77 -13.22 -21.16
C PHE A 30 -19.98 -12.95 -19.66
N ASN A 31 -19.01 -12.38 -18.99
CA ASN A 31 -19.10 -12.02 -17.57
C ASN A 31 -18.60 -10.59 -17.35
N PRO A 32 -19.39 -9.56 -17.67
CA PRO A 32 -18.99 -8.17 -17.55
C PRO A 32 -18.72 -7.81 -16.08
N HIS A 33 -17.59 -7.15 -15.82
CA HIS A 33 -17.24 -6.61 -14.50
C HIS A 33 -16.83 -5.15 -14.62
N PRO A 34 -17.06 -4.34 -13.58
CA PRO A 34 -16.65 -2.94 -13.58
C PRO A 34 -15.16 -2.78 -13.85
N GLN A 35 -14.81 -1.84 -14.74
CA GLN A 35 -13.42 -1.52 -15.06
C GLN A 35 -12.84 -0.62 -13.98
N LEU A 36 -12.17 -1.25 -13.01
CA LEU A 36 -11.40 -0.55 -11.98
C LEU A 36 -10.06 -1.26 -11.77
N SER A 37 -9.03 -0.46 -11.56
CA SER A 37 -7.65 -0.91 -11.41
C SER A 37 -6.97 -0.21 -10.25
N PHE A 38 -6.54 -0.97 -9.26
CA PHE A 38 -5.76 -0.44 -8.14
C PHE A 38 -4.30 -0.20 -8.55
N ALA A 39 -3.70 0.84 -8.02
CA ALA A 39 -2.28 1.10 -8.20
C ALA A 39 -1.43 -0.07 -7.67
N THR A 40 -1.79 -0.56 -6.48
CA THR A 40 -1.14 -1.71 -5.83
C THR A 40 -2.12 -2.39 -4.87
N ALA A 41 -1.83 -3.61 -4.47
CA ALA A 41 -2.58 -4.30 -3.43
C ALA A 41 -2.07 -3.90 -2.04
N LEU A 42 -2.99 -3.70 -1.09
CA LEU A 42 -2.67 -3.59 0.33
C LEU A 42 -2.65 -4.99 0.95
N SER A 43 -1.61 -5.31 1.71
CA SER A 43 -1.52 -6.59 2.44
C SER A 43 -2.58 -6.67 3.54
N THR A 44 -3.13 -7.86 3.75
CA THR A 44 -4.05 -8.11 4.86
C THR A 44 -3.33 -7.86 6.19
N GLY A 45 -3.98 -7.16 7.11
CA GLY A 45 -3.38 -6.74 8.38
C GLY A 45 -2.79 -5.34 8.37
N TYR A 46 -2.67 -4.71 7.20
CA TYR A 46 -2.23 -3.32 7.07
C TYR A 46 -3.41 -2.35 7.11
N THR A 47 -3.14 -1.12 7.54
CA THR A 47 -4.00 0.05 7.31
C THR A 47 -3.34 0.98 6.30
N SER A 48 -4.12 1.85 5.65
CA SER A 48 -3.57 2.81 4.69
C SER A 48 -4.48 4.01 4.52
N ASP A 49 -3.87 5.16 4.30
CA ASP A 49 -4.52 6.42 3.89
C ASP A 49 -4.14 6.81 2.44
N ALA A 50 -3.44 5.93 1.72
CA ALA A 50 -2.80 6.27 0.45
C ALA A 50 -3.07 5.27 -0.69
N GLU A 51 -4.27 4.65 -0.72
CA GLU A 51 -4.61 3.72 -1.79
C GLU A 51 -5.22 4.44 -2.99
N TRP A 52 -4.73 4.11 -4.19
CA TRP A 52 -5.19 4.71 -5.44
C TRP A 52 -5.89 3.68 -6.31
N VAL A 53 -6.98 4.11 -6.96
CA VAL A 53 -7.76 3.28 -7.88
C VAL A 53 -8.23 4.10 -9.07
N ASP A 54 -7.98 3.59 -10.27
CA ASP A 54 -8.61 4.06 -11.50
C ASP A 54 -9.98 3.45 -11.65
N VAL A 55 -10.96 4.27 -12.00
CA VAL A 55 -12.33 3.85 -12.28
C VAL A 55 -12.76 4.39 -13.64
N LYS A 56 -13.11 3.51 -14.56
CA LYS A 56 -13.62 3.93 -15.87
C LYS A 56 -15.13 4.14 -15.83
N LEU A 57 -15.56 5.29 -16.36
CA LEU A 57 -16.97 5.69 -16.43
C LEU A 57 -17.48 5.62 -17.88
N ASP A 58 -18.76 5.26 -18.06
CA ASP A 58 -19.45 5.31 -19.35
C ASP A 58 -19.91 6.73 -19.70
N LYS A 59 -20.10 7.58 -18.69
CA LYS A 59 -20.48 8.98 -18.83
C LYS A 59 -19.60 9.85 -17.94
N ASN A 60 -19.21 11.00 -18.46
CA ASN A 60 -18.46 11.96 -17.66
C ASN A 60 -19.26 12.40 -16.43
N MET A 61 -18.55 12.57 -15.33
CA MET A 61 -19.07 13.05 -14.06
C MET A 61 -18.03 14.00 -13.45
N GLU A 62 -18.49 15.05 -12.81
CA GLU A 62 -17.60 15.96 -12.06
C GLU A 62 -16.97 15.21 -10.88
N ALA A 63 -15.66 15.45 -10.64
CA ALA A 63 -14.89 14.74 -9.60
C ALA A 63 -15.48 14.97 -8.20
N GLY A 64 -15.98 16.18 -7.91
CA GLY A 64 -16.66 16.50 -6.65
C GLY A 64 -17.94 15.69 -6.45
N ASP A 65 -18.79 15.62 -7.49
CA ASP A 65 -20.04 14.85 -7.44
C ASP A 65 -19.77 13.35 -7.24
N PHE A 66 -18.72 12.82 -7.89
CA PHE A 66 -18.29 11.43 -7.69
C PHE A 66 -17.89 11.19 -6.24
N LEU A 67 -17.03 12.06 -5.69
CA LEU A 67 -16.51 11.96 -4.33
C LEU A 67 -17.64 11.97 -3.29
N ASP A 68 -18.54 12.95 -3.39
CA ASP A 68 -19.65 13.13 -2.46
C ASP A 68 -20.63 11.96 -2.50
N LYS A 69 -21.05 11.52 -3.70
CA LYS A 69 -21.98 10.39 -3.86
C LYS A 69 -21.40 9.09 -3.30
N VAL A 70 -20.13 8.81 -3.56
CA VAL A 70 -19.50 7.59 -3.10
C VAL A 70 -19.31 7.62 -1.59
N ASN A 71 -18.80 8.71 -1.03
CA ASN A 71 -18.59 8.83 0.42
C ASN A 71 -19.91 8.76 1.21
N HIS A 72 -21.02 9.25 0.65
CA HIS A 72 -22.34 9.14 1.29
C HIS A 72 -22.77 7.66 1.55
N VAL A 73 -22.29 6.72 0.74
CA VAL A 73 -22.65 5.30 0.85
C VAL A 73 -21.52 4.41 1.37
N MET A 74 -20.35 4.98 1.63
CA MET A 74 -19.23 4.20 2.17
C MET A 74 -19.49 3.74 3.59
N PRO A 75 -19.08 2.52 3.95
CA PRO A 75 -19.15 2.08 5.34
C PRO A 75 -18.10 2.78 6.19
N GLU A 76 -18.35 2.84 7.49
CA GLU A 76 -17.39 3.36 8.47
C GLU A 76 -16.00 2.74 8.32
N GLY A 77 -14.95 3.56 8.40
CA GLY A 77 -13.55 3.16 8.22
C GLY A 77 -13.08 3.09 6.77
N PHE A 78 -13.93 3.50 5.80
CA PHE A 78 -13.54 3.71 4.40
C PHE A 78 -14.03 5.06 3.91
N ALA A 79 -13.16 5.81 3.25
CA ALA A 79 -13.52 7.04 2.58
C ALA A 79 -12.63 7.25 1.35
N LEU A 80 -13.15 7.94 0.35
CA LEU A 80 -12.37 8.52 -0.74
C LEU A 80 -11.92 9.90 -0.28
N ALA A 81 -10.60 10.14 -0.22
CA ALA A 81 -10.04 11.42 0.18
C ALA A 81 -10.07 12.42 -0.97
N GLU A 82 -9.76 11.96 -2.17
CA GLU A 82 -9.57 12.79 -3.36
C GLU A 82 -10.08 12.06 -4.61
N CYS A 83 -10.47 12.84 -5.62
CA CYS A 83 -10.89 12.34 -6.93
C CYS A 83 -10.42 13.30 -8.03
N TYR A 84 -9.88 12.74 -9.10
CA TYR A 84 -9.40 13.50 -10.26
C TYR A 84 -10.00 12.93 -11.53
N ALA A 85 -10.49 13.78 -12.40
CA ALA A 85 -10.82 13.40 -13.77
C ALA A 85 -9.52 13.31 -14.59
N VAL A 86 -9.33 12.19 -15.29
CA VAL A 86 -8.12 11.93 -16.07
C VAL A 86 -8.48 11.51 -17.49
N GLU A 87 -7.57 11.76 -18.43
CA GLU A 87 -7.75 11.33 -19.82
C GLU A 87 -7.44 9.84 -19.99
N ASP A 88 -8.13 9.17 -20.92
CA ASP A 88 -7.98 7.73 -21.22
C ASP A 88 -6.57 7.28 -21.67
N LYS A 89 -5.67 8.22 -21.96
CA LYS A 89 -4.33 7.95 -22.51
C LYS A 89 -3.20 7.92 -21.50
N LEU A 90 -3.50 8.07 -20.20
CA LEU A 90 -2.47 8.03 -19.17
C LEU A 90 -1.93 6.61 -18.99
N PRO A 91 -0.64 6.45 -18.62
CA PRO A 91 -0.10 5.18 -18.18
C PRO A 91 -0.89 4.64 -16.97
N SER A 92 -0.92 3.31 -16.82
CA SER A 92 -1.59 2.71 -15.65
C SER A 92 -0.96 3.20 -14.35
N LEU A 93 -1.76 3.33 -13.29
CA LEU A 93 -1.28 3.71 -11.96
C LEU A 93 -0.08 2.86 -11.51
N THR A 94 -0.13 1.54 -11.74
CA THR A 94 0.97 0.62 -11.41
C THR A 94 2.29 0.99 -12.12
N ALA A 95 2.21 1.50 -13.37
CA ALA A 95 3.39 1.91 -14.12
C ALA A 95 3.99 3.24 -13.64
N LEU A 96 3.18 4.06 -12.96
CA LEU A 96 3.58 5.37 -12.43
C LEU A 96 4.12 5.28 -11.01
N LEU A 97 3.98 4.16 -10.31
CA LEU A 97 4.45 3.99 -8.93
C LEU A 97 5.97 4.08 -8.83
N GLU A 98 6.48 4.75 -7.79
CA GLU A 98 7.90 4.90 -7.48
C GLU A 98 8.25 4.39 -6.08
N SER A 99 7.58 4.88 -5.04
CA SER A 99 7.85 4.52 -3.66
C SER A 99 6.61 4.59 -2.77
N ALA A 100 6.72 4.04 -1.57
CA ALA A 100 5.70 4.21 -0.53
C ALA A 100 6.37 4.42 0.83
N ASP A 101 5.68 5.20 1.68
CA ASP A 101 6.04 5.40 3.07
C ASP A 101 5.17 4.51 3.96
N TYR A 102 5.83 3.85 4.89
CA TYR A 102 5.20 2.97 5.88
C TYR A 102 5.60 3.41 7.28
N GLU A 103 4.65 3.31 8.19
CA GLU A 103 4.86 3.46 9.62
C GLU A 103 4.59 2.12 10.30
N LEU A 104 5.59 1.59 10.99
CA LEU A 104 5.46 0.41 11.83
C LEU A 104 5.40 0.85 13.28
N THR A 105 4.27 0.60 13.95
CA THR A 105 4.10 0.89 15.38
C THR A 105 4.32 -0.38 16.18
N PHE A 106 5.27 -0.35 17.10
CA PHE A 106 5.65 -1.50 17.92
C PHE A 106 4.84 -1.56 19.23
N ALA A 107 4.75 -2.77 19.81
CA ALA A 107 4.12 -2.97 21.10
C ALA A 107 4.83 -2.15 22.21
N ASN A 108 4.06 -1.74 23.23
CA ASN A 108 4.52 -0.82 24.27
C ASN A 108 5.65 -1.37 25.17
N ASP A 109 5.83 -2.68 25.20
CA ASP A 109 6.90 -3.37 25.95
C ASP A 109 8.19 -3.56 25.16
N THR A 110 8.25 -3.00 23.94
CA THR A 110 9.43 -3.07 23.08
C THR A 110 10.57 -2.22 23.64
N ASP A 111 11.75 -2.80 23.76
CA ASP A 111 12.99 -2.09 24.14
C ASP A 111 13.51 -1.26 22.96
N TYR A 112 13.42 0.06 23.07
CA TYR A 112 13.80 1.01 22.04
C TYR A 112 15.27 0.91 21.64
N GLU A 113 16.19 0.91 22.61
CA GLU A 113 17.64 0.93 22.32
C GLU A 113 18.06 -0.35 21.62
N ARG A 114 17.49 -1.46 22.01
CA ARG A 114 17.74 -2.76 21.40
C ARG A 114 17.17 -2.86 20.00
N LEU A 115 15.90 -2.46 19.80
CA LEU A 115 15.29 -2.43 18.48
C LEU A 115 16.06 -1.52 17.53
N LYS A 116 16.47 -0.33 18.02
CA LYS A 116 17.29 0.62 17.25
C LYS A 116 18.60 -0.01 16.80
N ALA A 117 19.32 -0.66 17.71
CA ALA A 117 20.59 -1.33 17.38
C ALA A 117 20.38 -2.47 16.35
N ASP A 118 19.31 -3.25 16.47
CA ASP A 118 18.99 -4.33 15.53
C ASP A 118 18.64 -3.78 14.13
N ILE A 119 17.89 -2.67 14.05
CA ILE A 119 17.55 -1.99 12.79
C ILE A 119 18.81 -1.36 12.17
N ASP A 120 19.60 -0.62 12.94
CA ASP A 120 20.84 0.01 12.46
C ASP A 120 21.78 -1.04 11.84
N LYS A 121 21.89 -2.21 12.48
CA LYS A 121 22.68 -3.33 11.98
C LYS A 121 22.09 -3.90 10.67
N LEU A 122 20.76 -4.04 10.59
CA LEU A 122 20.08 -4.56 9.40
C LEU A 122 20.27 -3.66 8.19
N VAL A 123 20.05 -2.34 8.35
CA VAL A 123 20.08 -1.38 7.24
C VAL A 123 21.47 -1.08 6.70
N ASN A 124 22.51 -1.33 7.49
CA ASN A 124 23.92 -1.11 7.09
C ASN A 124 24.52 -2.29 6.33
N GLY A 125 23.80 -3.41 6.22
CA GLY A 125 24.26 -4.62 5.54
C GLY A 125 23.43 -5.02 4.34
N GLU A 126 23.76 -6.15 3.74
CA GLU A 126 22.86 -6.83 2.81
C GLU A 126 21.67 -7.43 3.54
N ILE A 127 20.49 -7.36 2.93
CA ILE A 127 19.27 -7.95 3.49
C ILE A 127 18.86 -9.12 2.59
N ILE A 128 19.42 -10.28 2.87
CA ILE A 128 19.15 -11.50 2.11
C ILE A 128 17.88 -12.18 2.64
N VAL A 129 16.92 -12.40 1.76
CA VAL A 129 15.65 -13.06 2.09
C VAL A 129 15.32 -14.15 1.07
N ASP A 130 14.62 -15.18 1.51
CA ASP A 130 14.11 -16.22 0.64
C ASP A 130 12.71 -15.84 0.12
N LYS A 131 12.62 -15.64 -1.18
CA LYS A 131 11.38 -15.29 -1.87
C LYS A 131 10.84 -16.49 -2.63
N LYS A 132 9.60 -16.87 -2.33
CA LYS A 132 8.90 -17.90 -3.09
C LYS A 132 8.53 -17.39 -4.48
N THR A 133 8.95 -18.08 -5.52
CA THR A 133 8.66 -17.78 -6.92
C THR A 133 7.98 -18.96 -7.60
N LYS A 134 7.48 -18.78 -8.82
CA LYS A 134 6.92 -19.91 -9.61
C LYS A 134 7.93 -21.03 -9.87
N GLY A 135 9.23 -20.71 -9.85
CA GLY A 135 10.33 -21.69 -10.05
C GLY A 135 10.94 -22.23 -8.76
N GLY A 136 10.35 -21.97 -7.59
CA GLY A 136 10.85 -22.39 -6.29
C GLY A 136 11.27 -21.23 -5.39
N ILE A 137 12.05 -21.54 -4.34
CA ILE A 137 12.59 -20.53 -3.42
C ILE A 137 13.86 -19.94 -4.04
N LYS A 138 13.97 -18.61 -4.01
CA LYS A 138 15.16 -17.87 -4.48
C LYS A 138 15.60 -16.88 -3.41
N SER A 139 16.86 -16.95 -3.02
CA SER A 139 17.47 -15.94 -2.15
C SER A 139 17.73 -14.65 -2.93
N VAL A 140 17.26 -13.55 -2.40
CA VAL A 140 17.39 -12.23 -3.02
C VAL A 140 17.82 -11.19 -1.98
N ASN A 141 18.63 -10.23 -2.40
CA ASN A 141 18.96 -9.07 -1.59
C ASN A 141 17.89 -7.99 -1.78
N ILE A 142 17.13 -7.66 -0.72
CA ILE A 142 16.10 -6.62 -0.74
C ILE A 142 16.60 -5.26 -0.23
N ARG A 143 17.86 -5.14 0.21
CA ARG A 143 18.43 -3.87 0.68
C ARG A 143 18.30 -2.73 -0.34
N PRO A 144 18.50 -2.93 -1.66
CA PRO A 144 18.31 -1.87 -2.66
C PRO A 144 16.87 -1.34 -2.74
N GLN A 145 15.88 -2.08 -2.27
CA GLN A 145 14.47 -1.66 -2.25
C GLN A 145 14.14 -0.80 -1.01
N LEU A 146 14.98 -0.80 0.00
CA LEU A 146 14.86 0.03 1.20
C LEU A 146 15.55 1.38 0.94
N ILE A 147 14.74 2.44 0.71
CA ILE A 147 15.24 3.79 0.41
C ILE A 147 15.68 4.48 1.70
N ASN A 148 14.81 4.45 2.71
CA ASN A 148 15.09 5.02 4.03
C ASN A 148 14.45 4.18 5.14
N ALA A 149 15.06 4.19 6.33
CA ALA A 149 14.48 3.65 7.56
C ALA A 149 14.94 4.50 8.74
N GLU A 150 13.99 5.00 9.52
CA GLU A 150 14.25 5.86 10.67
C GLU A 150 13.37 5.41 11.84
N ILE A 151 13.99 5.05 12.96
CA ILE A 151 13.28 4.70 14.18
C ILE A 151 13.18 5.90 15.11
N LYS A 152 11.99 6.11 15.69
CA LYS A 152 11.70 7.20 16.63
C LYS A 152 10.97 6.65 17.86
N ASN A 153 11.25 7.26 19.00
CA ASN A 153 10.46 7.07 20.21
C ASN A 153 9.54 8.28 20.35
N GLU A 154 8.28 8.12 19.97
CA GLU A 154 7.26 9.16 19.94
C GLU A 154 6.33 9.06 21.15
N ALA A 155 5.49 10.08 21.38
CA ALA A 155 4.55 10.09 22.50
C ALA A 155 3.55 8.90 22.47
N GLU A 156 3.26 8.40 21.26
CA GLU A 156 2.35 7.28 21.00
C GLU A 156 3.05 5.91 21.00
N GLY A 157 4.36 5.87 21.25
CA GLY A 157 5.17 4.65 21.25
C GLY A 157 6.31 4.66 20.23
N ILE A 158 6.96 3.51 20.11
CA ILE A 158 8.08 3.34 19.18
C ILE A 158 7.54 3.16 17.77
N LYS A 159 8.04 3.99 16.84
CA LYS A 159 7.69 3.93 15.42
C LYS A 159 8.91 3.76 14.55
N LEU A 160 8.81 2.90 13.55
CA LEU A 160 9.79 2.77 12.46
C LEU A 160 9.17 3.30 11.18
N HIS A 161 9.70 4.43 10.71
CA HIS A 161 9.33 5.03 9.43
C HIS A 161 10.20 4.43 8.33
N ILE A 162 9.56 3.86 7.32
CA ILE A 162 10.23 3.20 6.19
C ILE A 162 9.78 3.85 4.90
N LYS A 163 10.74 4.28 4.07
CA LYS A 163 10.48 4.54 2.66
C LYS A 163 11.03 3.40 1.83
N GLY A 164 10.16 2.73 1.08
CA GLY A 164 10.49 1.59 0.26
C GLY A 164 10.13 1.79 -1.21
N ALA A 165 10.92 1.22 -2.11
CA ALA A 165 10.56 1.16 -3.52
C ALA A 165 9.21 0.46 -3.70
N LEU A 166 8.37 1.01 -4.58
CA LEU A 166 7.07 0.46 -4.95
C LEU A 166 6.92 0.56 -6.47
N THR A 167 7.64 -0.27 -7.20
CA THR A 167 7.69 -0.22 -8.67
C THR A 167 7.22 -1.53 -9.28
N ALA A 168 6.86 -1.50 -10.57
CA ALA A 168 6.52 -2.71 -11.32
C ALA A 168 7.67 -3.72 -11.39
N SER A 169 8.92 -3.26 -11.35
CA SER A 169 10.13 -4.11 -11.41
C SER A 169 10.55 -4.67 -10.06
N GLY A 170 10.11 -4.07 -8.95
CA GLY A 170 10.45 -4.52 -7.60
C GLY A 170 9.90 -3.60 -6.53
N SER A 171 9.34 -4.20 -5.50
CA SER A 171 8.75 -3.49 -4.37
C SER A 171 9.30 -4.05 -3.07
N LEU A 172 9.54 -3.16 -2.10
CA LEU A 172 9.91 -3.56 -0.74
C LEU A 172 8.73 -4.32 -0.12
N ASN A 173 9.02 -5.50 0.39
CA ASN A 173 8.04 -6.28 1.16
C ASN A 173 8.39 -6.15 2.65
N ILE A 174 7.52 -5.51 3.42
CA ILE A 174 7.71 -5.26 4.85
C ILE A 174 7.79 -6.56 5.65
N GLU A 175 6.99 -7.57 5.31
CA GLU A 175 7.05 -8.89 5.98
C GLU A 175 8.42 -9.56 5.81
N LEU A 176 9.00 -9.49 4.60
CA LEU A 176 10.33 -10.03 4.35
C LEU A 176 11.42 -9.23 5.07
N LEU A 177 11.28 -7.91 5.15
CA LEU A 177 12.20 -7.04 5.89
C LEU A 177 12.18 -7.38 7.38
N MET A 178 10.99 -7.44 7.99
CA MET A 178 10.84 -7.76 9.41
C MET A 178 11.22 -9.20 9.73
N GLY A 179 10.96 -10.14 8.81
CA GLY A 179 11.46 -11.51 8.91
C GLY A 179 13.00 -11.60 8.86
N ALA A 180 13.66 -10.72 8.09
CA ALA A 180 15.13 -10.60 8.11
C ALA A 180 15.63 -10.03 9.43
N LEU A 181 14.96 -9.01 9.98
CA LEU A 181 15.24 -8.46 11.30
C LEU A 181 15.14 -9.53 12.39
N ALA A 182 14.05 -10.30 12.39
CA ALA A 182 13.84 -11.38 13.35
C ALA A 182 14.95 -12.44 13.29
N ARG A 183 15.33 -12.86 12.08
CA ARG A 183 16.44 -13.83 11.90
C ARG A 183 17.78 -13.27 12.39
N GLN A 184 18.09 -12.01 12.08
CA GLN A 184 19.34 -11.37 12.47
C GLN A 184 19.46 -11.17 13.98
N SER A 185 18.37 -10.73 14.62
CA SER A 185 18.33 -10.39 16.05
C SER A 185 18.06 -11.61 16.95
N GLY A 186 17.50 -12.69 16.38
CA GLY A 186 16.98 -13.82 17.13
C GLY A 186 15.72 -13.49 17.94
N ARG A 187 14.95 -12.45 17.54
CA ARG A 187 13.76 -11.97 18.26
C ARG A 187 12.62 -11.72 17.31
N GLU A 188 11.41 -12.03 17.76
CA GLU A 188 10.17 -11.61 17.14
C GLU A 188 9.74 -10.25 17.73
N TYR A 189 9.23 -9.38 16.88
CA TYR A 189 8.66 -8.10 17.27
C TYR A 189 7.17 -8.07 16.92
N ASP A 190 6.32 -7.61 17.84
CA ASP A 190 4.91 -7.33 17.56
C ASP A 190 4.77 -5.89 17.04
N TYR A 191 4.18 -5.74 15.87
CA TYR A 191 4.03 -4.46 15.20
C TYR A 191 2.76 -4.38 14.35
N GLY A 192 2.23 -3.18 14.24
CA GLY A 192 1.22 -2.82 13.25
C GLY A 192 1.88 -2.14 12.06
N VAL A 193 1.29 -2.25 10.86
CA VAL A 193 1.78 -1.56 9.65
C VAL A 193 0.72 -0.63 9.11
N HIS A 194 1.10 0.61 8.86
CA HIS A 194 0.31 1.62 8.19
C HIS A 194 1.05 2.15 6.97
N ARG A 195 0.39 2.17 5.79
CA ARG A 195 0.91 2.85 4.59
C ARG A 195 0.39 4.28 4.59
N SER A 196 1.25 5.25 4.90
CA SER A 196 0.86 6.65 5.02
C SER A 196 0.92 7.41 3.70
N LYS A 197 1.72 6.94 2.73
CA LYS A 197 1.94 7.65 1.47
C LYS A 197 2.31 6.70 0.33
N VAL A 198 1.87 7.03 -0.87
CA VAL A 198 2.38 6.48 -2.13
C VAL A 198 2.91 7.63 -2.97
N GLU A 199 4.08 7.45 -3.57
CA GLU A 199 4.67 8.42 -4.48
C GLU A 199 4.73 7.84 -5.90
N PHE A 200 4.48 8.73 -6.84
CA PHE A 200 4.53 8.45 -8.28
C PHE A 200 5.81 9.03 -8.89
N ILE A 201 6.18 8.60 -10.08
CA ILE A 201 7.40 9.00 -10.80
C ILE A 201 7.63 10.51 -10.72
N GLY A 202 8.84 10.90 -10.32
CA GLY A 202 9.23 12.30 -10.08
C GLY A 202 8.88 12.80 -8.69
N GLY A 203 8.64 11.93 -7.72
CA GLY A 203 8.34 12.27 -6.32
C GLY A 203 6.97 12.94 -6.12
N ARG A 204 6.04 12.75 -7.05
CA ARG A 204 4.70 13.34 -6.98
C ARG A 204 3.80 12.56 -6.02
N ASN A 205 2.92 13.26 -5.31
CA ASN A 205 1.93 12.65 -4.42
C ASN A 205 0.66 12.21 -5.15
N THR A 206 0.48 12.67 -6.38
CA THR A 206 -0.66 12.35 -7.25
C THR A 206 -0.15 11.79 -8.58
N PRO A 207 -0.91 10.91 -9.26
CA PRO A 207 -0.52 10.36 -10.55
C PRO A 207 -0.64 11.37 -11.70
N VAL A 208 -1.28 12.52 -11.46
CA VAL A 208 -1.59 13.59 -12.43
C VAL A 208 -1.03 14.92 -11.99
#